data_bd731ba1bdce96efb07b63500fe7f285
#
_entry.id   bd731ba1bdce96efb07b63500fe7f285
#
_cell.length_a   1.000
_cell.length_b   1.000
_cell.length_c   1.000
_cell.angle_alpha   90.00
_cell.angle_beta   90.00
_cell.angle_gamma   90.00
#
_symmetry.space_group_name_H-M   'P 1'
#
loop_
_entity.id
_entity.type
_entity.pdbx_description
1 polymer ?
#
loop_
_entity_poly.entity_id
_entity_poly.type
_entity_poly.pdbx_seq_one_letter_code
_entity_poly.pdbx_strand_id
1 'polypeptide(L)'
;MADIDDTTSAETTFLHAIDQAIDRFVSAQLPSFEPLGDDVVGFFHAAAAFVTGGKRLRASFVRAGWLGASGESAAPVMVDTAAAIELLQGSALVHDDLMDDSDTRRGRPSVHRDFEGRHRDAGRVGDAEWFGRSTAVLMGDLLLSWSNELIVDAAARVETTAGRRAVTLYDRCKSEVAAGQFLDVVAQTRPDVSVDDAMLVARYKSAKYTVERPLQIGAALAGGDDALLDGLSAVALHLGVAFQLRDDVLGVFGDPEITGKPAGDDLREGKRTVLVGRALELVGPSERSGLLAALGTDDGVAAARDLIRASGALEAIEADIADLEAEADAAIDRLDQQAQAVLRPLALRATRRAR
;
A
#
# COMPACT_ATOMS: atom_id res chain seq x y z
N MET A 1 13.29 26.94 -12.83
CA MET A 1 14.32 25.91 -12.66
C MET A 1 14.82 25.79 -11.22
N ALA A 2 14.77 26.83 -10.39
CA ALA A 2 15.13 26.78 -8.97
C ALA A 2 14.11 26.04 -8.08
N ASP A 3 12.81 26.10 -8.40
CA ASP A 3 11.74 25.47 -7.58
C ASP A 3 11.68 23.93 -7.64
N ILE A 4 12.16 23.31 -8.70
CA ILE A 4 12.11 21.85 -8.85
C ILE A 4 13.20 21.17 -8.02
N ASP A 5 14.39 21.75 -7.91
CA ASP A 5 15.52 21.24 -7.12
C ASP A 5 15.22 21.32 -5.62
N ASP A 6 14.54 22.37 -5.16
CA ASP A 6 14.21 22.59 -3.74
C ASP A 6 13.11 21.62 -3.27
N THR A 7 12.11 21.37 -4.10
CA THR A 7 11.03 20.41 -3.80
C THR A 7 11.56 18.97 -3.71
N THR A 8 12.49 18.59 -4.58
CA THR A 8 13.12 17.27 -4.57
C THR A 8 14.01 17.08 -3.32
N SER A 9 14.72 18.12 -2.90
CA SER A 9 15.54 18.13 -1.69
C SER A 9 14.68 17.99 -0.43
N ALA A 10 13.59 18.76 -0.32
CA ALA A 10 12.67 18.70 0.83
C ALA A 10 11.98 17.33 0.95
N GLU A 11 11.64 16.70 -0.17
CA GLU A 11 11.06 15.37 -0.17
C GLU A 11 12.07 14.30 0.28
N THR A 12 13.28 14.31 -0.26
CA THR A 12 14.36 13.39 0.13
C THR A 12 14.66 13.50 1.64
N THR A 13 14.70 14.72 2.17
CA THR A 13 14.85 14.98 3.60
C THR A 13 13.71 14.39 4.42
N PHE A 14 12.48 14.53 3.96
CA PHE A 14 11.31 13.97 4.61
C PHE A 14 11.34 12.43 4.62
N LEU A 15 11.66 11.80 3.49
CA LEU A 15 11.77 10.34 3.40
C LEU A 15 12.85 9.79 4.34
N HIS A 16 13.99 10.45 4.42
CA HIS A 16 15.04 10.08 5.36
C HIS A 16 14.62 10.27 6.83
N ALA A 17 13.88 11.32 7.12
CA ALA A 17 13.34 11.57 8.48
C ALA A 17 12.38 10.46 8.93
N ILE A 18 11.61 9.85 8.02
CA ILE A 18 10.75 8.69 8.32
C ILE A 18 11.59 7.47 8.72
N ASP A 19 12.62 7.13 7.94
CA ASP A 19 13.51 6.01 8.28
C ASP A 19 14.15 6.22 9.65
N GLN A 20 14.63 7.42 9.95
CA GLN A 20 15.15 7.77 11.26
C GLN A 20 14.10 7.69 12.38
N ALA A 21 12.83 8.06 12.11
CA ALA A 21 11.76 7.96 13.09
C ALA A 21 11.46 6.49 13.45
N ILE A 22 11.40 5.61 12.46
CA ILE A 22 11.23 4.16 12.64
C ILE A 22 12.42 3.59 13.43
N ASP A 23 13.65 3.92 13.05
CA ASP A 23 14.86 3.44 13.73
C ASP A 23 14.90 3.88 15.20
N ARG A 24 14.59 5.15 15.47
CA ARG A 24 14.52 5.66 16.86
C ARG A 24 13.45 4.92 17.66
N PHE A 25 12.26 4.72 17.06
CA PHE A 25 11.16 4.04 17.73
C PHE A 25 11.52 2.59 18.08
N VAL A 26 12.03 1.82 17.12
CA VAL A 26 12.43 0.41 17.34
C VAL A 26 13.57 0.33 18.36
N SER A 27 14.58 1.20 18.26
CA SER A 27 15.70 1.25 19.20
C SER A 27 15.25 1.55 20.63
N ALA A 28 14.19 2.33 20.80
CA ALA A 28 13.62 2.59 22.12
C ALA A 28 12.85 1.40 22.71
N GLN A 29 12.31 0.51 21.86
CA GLN A 29 11.63 -0.71 22.30
C GLN A 29 12.60 -1.81 22.78
N LEU A 30 13.74 -1.96 22.11
CA LEU A 30 14.67 -3.09 22.27
C LEU A 30 15.08 -3.37 23.72
N PRO A 31 15.48 -2.38 24.55
CA PRO A 31 15.94 -2.64 25.92
C PRO A 31 14.93 -3.40 26.80
N SER A 32 13.64 -3.23 26.54
CA SER A 32 12.57 -3.91 27.26
C SER A 32 12.45 -5.39 26.88
N PHE A 33 12.97 -5.78 25.72
CA PHE A 33 12.84 -7.13 25.17
C PHE A 33 14.17 -7.92 25.11
N GLU A 34 15.32 -7.25 25.28
CA GLU A 34 16.64 -7.90 25.38
C GLU A 34 16.67 -9.08 26.37
N PRO A 35 16.01 -9.01 27.57
CA PRO A 35 16.00 -10.13 28.50
C PRO A 35 15.32 -11.39 27.98
N LEU A 36 14.56 -11.32 26.86
CA LEU A 36 13.92 -12.48 26.22
C LEU A 36 14.88 -13.25 25.31
N GLY A 37 16.09 -12.75 25.06
CA GLY A 37 17.16 -13.40 24.32
C GLY A 37 17.26 -12.99 22.84
N ASP A 38 18.33 -13.48 22.21
CA ASP A 38 18.77 -13.07 20.88
C ASP A 38 17.74 -13.35 19.76
N ASP A 39 16.92 -14.39 19.89
CA ASP A 39 15.87 -14.71 18.92
C ASP A 39 14.84 -13.57 18.82
N VAL A 40 14.44 -12.98 19.95
CA VAL A 40 13.49 -11.87 19.98
C VAL A 40 14.12 -10.58 19.47
N VAL A 41 15.36 -10.30 19.86
CA VAL A 41 16.12 -9.14 19.36
C VAL A 41 16.30 -9.26 17.84
N GLY A 42 16.67 -10.42 17.34
CA GLY A 42 16.80 -10.70 15.91
C GLY A 42 15.48 -10.57 15.13
N PHE A 43 14.36 -10.95 15.74
CA PHE A 43 13.03 -10.77 15.16
C PHE A 43 12.64 -9.28 15.05
N PHE A 44 12.91 -8.47 16.06
CA PHE A 44 12.66 -7.02 16.05
C PHE A 44 13.53 -6.29 15.01
N HIS A 45 14.79 -6.67 14.88
CA HIS A 45 15.65 -6.14 13.83
C HIS A 45 15.17 -6.52 12.42
N ALA A 46 14.67 -7.76 12.25
CA ALA A 46 14.10 -8.18 10.98
C ALA A 46 12.84 -7.37 10.63
N ALA A 47 11.97 -7.08 11.60
CA ALA A 47 10.79 -6.24 11.43
C ALA A 47 11.17 -4.79 11.02
N ALA A 48 12.17 -4.19 11.68
CA ALA A 48 12.68 -2.86 11.31
C ALA A 48 13.26 -2.84 9.89
N ALA A 49 14.08 -3.85 9.56
CA ALA A 49 14.69 -3.97 8.22
C ALA A 49 13.64 -4.15 7.10
N PHE A 50 12.53 -4.85 7.38
CA PHE A 50 11.44 -5.07 6.43
C PHE A 50 10.74 -3.77 6.05
N VAL A 51 10.58 -2.83 6.99
CA VAL A 51 9.90 -1.55 6.74
C VAL A 51 10.84 -0.46 6.25
N THR A 52 12.14 -0.70 6.17
CA THR A 52 13.12 0.28 5.66
C THR A 52 13.03 0.42 4.14
N GLY A 53 13.14 1.66 3.63
CA GLY A 53 13.14 1.96 2.20
C GLY A 53 11.75 1.91 1.56
N GLY A 54 11.73 1.87 0.22
CA GLY A 54 10.51 1.89 -0.59
C GLY A 54 10.10 3.30 -1.03
N LYS A 55 9.04 3.37 -1.85
CA LYS A 55 8.59 4.64 -2.48
C LYS A 55 7.87 5.59 -1.51
N ARG A 56 7.55 5.14 -0.30
CA ARG A 56 6.92 5.93 0.79
C ARG A 56 5.70 6.75 0.34
N LEU A 57 4.89 6.22 -0.58
CA LEU A 57 3.79 6.97 -1.18
C LEU A 57 2.72 7.35 -0.15
N ARG A 58 2.40 6.43 0.78
CA ARG A 58 1.41 6.68 1.84
C ARG A 58 1.88 7.79 2.78
N ALA A 59 3.14 7.77 3.14
CA ALA A 59 3.78 8.83 3.91
C ALA A 59 3.75 10.18 3.16
N SER A 60 3.96 10.17 1.84
CA SER A 60 3.84 11.39 1.02
C SER A 60 2.40 11.93 1.01
N PHE A 61 1.38 11.08 1.04
CA PHE A 61 -0.02 11.52 1.19
C PHE A 61 -0.31 12.06 2.59
N VAL A 62 0.23 11.48 3.67
CA VAL A 62 0.15 12.09 5.01
C VAL A 62 0.72 13.50 5.01
N ARG A 63 1.92 13.66 4.45
CA ARG A 63 2.57 14.97 4.30
C ARG A 63 1.72 15.93 3.46
N ALA A 64 1.14 15.47 2.37
CA ALA A 64 0.30 16.31 1.50
C ALA A 64 -0.96 16.80 2.22
N GLY A 65 -1.62 15.94 3.00
CA GLY A 65 -2.76 16.32 3.82
C GLY A 65 -2.38 17.35 4.91
N TRP A 66 -1.25 17.11 5.60
CA TRP A 66 -0.72 18.06 6.58
C TRP A 66 -0.42 19.44 5.96
N LEU A 67 0.32 19.46 4.86
CA LEU A 67 0.67 20.70 4.16
C LEU A 67 -0.56 21.44 3.62
N GLY A 68 -1.54 20.69 3.09
CA GLY A 68 -2.79 21.26 2.60
C GLY A 68 -3.62 21.97 3.69
N ALA A 69 -3.49 21.52 4.95
CA ALA A 69 -4.21 22.11 6.07
C ALA A 69 -3.43 23.24 6.77
N SER A 70 -2.12 23.04 7.03
CA SER A 70 -1.33 23.97 7.87
C SER A 70 -0.40 24.89 7.08
N GLY A 71 0.03 24.50 5.89
CA GLY A 71 1.10 25.17 5.14
C GLY A 71 2.52 24.98 5.72
N GLU A 72 2.67 24.36 6.87
CA GLU A 72 3.97 24.21 7.55
C GLU A 72 4.74 22.99 7.05
N SER A 73 5.98 23.18 6.60
CA SER A 73 6.77 22.17 5.88
C SER A 73 7.44 21.11 6.75
N ALA A 74 7.60 21.32 8.05
CA ALA A 74 8.33 20.41 8.92
C ALA A 74 7.78 20.39 10.33
N ALA A 75 7.01 19.35 10.67
CA ALA A 75 6.61 19.07 12.04
C ALA A 75 7.02 17.64 12.42
N PRO A 76 7.71 17.41 13.55
CA PRO A 76 8.05 16.06 14.02
C PRO A 76 6.83 15.13 14.11
N VAL A 77 5.68 15.66 14.50
CA VAL A 77 4.39 14.95 14.56
C VAL A 77 3.97 14.40 13.20
N MET A 78 4.16 15.16 12.12
CA MET A 78 3.86 14.72 10.76
C MET A 78 4.78 13.56 10.34
N VAL A 79 6.07 13.63 10.68
CA VAL A 79 7.06 12.57 10.39
C VAL A 79 6.70 11.29 11.14
N ASP A 80 6.40 11.37 12.42
CA ASP A 80 6.05 10.20 13.24
C ASP A 80 4.72 9.58 12.80
N THR A 81 3.75 10.40 12.38
CA THR A 81 2.50 9.93 11.77
C THR A 81 2.76 9.21 10.45
N ALA A 82 3.62 9.76 9.60
CA ALA A 82 4.02 9.11 8.35
C ALA A 82 4.74 7.78 8.62
N ALA A 83 5.61 7.73 9.63
CA ALA A 83 6.26 6.49 10.08
C ALA A 83 5.25 5.46 10.59
N ALA A 84 4.23 5.88 11.37
CA ALA A 84 3.15 4.99 11.80
C ALA A 84 2.40 4.37 10.60
N ILE A 85 2.07 5.15 9.58
CA ILE A 85 1.43 4.66 8.36
C ILE A 85 2.34 3.68 7.58
N GLU A 86 3.66 3.88 7.58
CA GLU A 86 4.59 2.95 6.94
C GLU A 86 4.77 1.64 7.74
N LEU A 87 4.67 1.70 9.07
CA LEU A 87 4.60 0.49 9.91
C LEU A 87 3.30 -0.30 9.64
N LEU A 88 2.15 0.40 9.52
CA LEU A 88 0.89 -0.22 9.11
C LEU A 88 1.01 -0.86 7.72
N GLN A 89 1.69 -0.20 6.77
CA GLN A 89 1.98 -0.76 5.46
C GLN A 89 2.85 -2.00 5.56
N GLY A 90 3.85 -2.00 6.44
CA GLY A 90 4.68 -3.18 6.72
C GLY A 90 3.84 -4.36 7.19
N SER A 91 2.95 -4.15 8.17
CA SER A 91 1.99 -5.16 8.64
C SER A 91 1.14 -5.72 7.50
N ALA A 92 0.51 -4.83 6.72
CA ALA A 92 -0.34 -5.22 5.59
C ALA A 92 0.42 -6.06 4.56
N LEU A 93 1.67 -5.69 4.22
CA LEU A 93 2.48 -6.43 3.25
C LEU A 93 2.90 -7.81 3.76
N VAL A 94 3.27 -7.93 5.06
CA VAL A 94 3.65 -9.23 5.64
C VAL A 94 2.48 -10.20 5.62
N HIS A 95 1.28 -9.72 5.99
CA HIS A 95 0.06 -10.54 5.98
C HIS A 95 -0.40 -10.86 4.55
N ASP A 96 -0.33 -9.91 3.63
CA ASP A 96 -0.68 -10.08 2.21
C ASP A 96 0.20 -11.16 1.56
N ASP A 97 1.54 -11.05 1.71
CA ASP A 97 2.50 -12.03 1.20
C ASP A 97 2.24 -13.45 1.73
N LEU A 98 1.82 -13.56 3.00
CA LEU A 98 1.49 -14.84 3.61
C LEU A 98 0.17 -15.41 3.07
N MET A 99 -0.85 -14.57 2.88
CA MET A 99 -2.17 -14.99 2.36
C MET A 99 -2.11 -15.36 0.88
N ASP A 100 -1.29 -14.65 0.11
CA ASP A 100 -1.10 -14.89 -1.33
C ASP A 100 -0.02 -15.96 -1.62
N ASP A 101 0.63 -16.50 -0.58
CA ASP A 101 1.78 -17.45 -0.66
C ASP A 101 2.91 -16.91 -1.56
N SER A 102 3.13 -15.59 -1.55
CA SER A 102 4.14 -14.92 -2.37
C SER A 102 5.55 -15.26 -1.90
N ASP A 103 6.41 -15.77 -2.78
CA ASP A 103 7.79 -16.16 -2.42
C ASP A 103 8.70 -14.95 -2.18
N THR A 104 8.44 -13.82 -2.85
CA THR A 104 9.35 -12.67 -2.86
C THR A 104 8.64 -11.33 -2.67
N ARG A 105 9.34 -10.41 -1.99
CA ARG A 105 8.95 -9.00 -1.83
C ARG A 105 10.12 -8.08 -2.07
N ARG A 106 10.02 -7.13 -3.02
CA ARG A 106 11.08 -6.17 -3.38
C ARG A 106 12.42 -6.86 -3.72
N GLY A 107 12.36 -7.97 -4.48
CA GLY A 107 13.54 -8.75 -4.88
C GLY A 107 14.23 -9.53 -3.75
N ARG A 108 13.59 -9.68 -2.60
CA ARG A 108 14.03 -10.50 -1.45
C ARG A 108 12.99 -11.55 -1.11
N PRO A 109 13.35 -12.62 -0.40
CA PRO A 109 12.35 -13.54 0.13
C PRO A 109 11.28 -12.79 0.95
N SER A 110 10.02 -13.18 0.84
CA SER A 110 8.95 -12.75 1.74
C SER A 110 9.27 -13.17 3.18
N VAL A 111 8.63 -12.56 4.18
CA VAL A 111 8.94 -12.82 5.59
C VAL A 111 8.81 -14.30 5.94
N HIS A 112 7.74 -14.95 5.51
CA HIS A 112 7.55 -16.38 5.80
C HIS A 112 8.63 -17.25 5.15
N ARG A 113 9.08 -16.94 3.92
CA ARG A 113 10.17 -17.66 3.24
C ARG A 113 11.54 -17.37 3.86
N ASP A 114 11.81 -16.13 4.27
CA ASP A 114 13.07 -15.76 4.95
C ASP A 114 13.21 -16.53 6.28
N PHE A 115 12.17 -16.56 7.11
CA PHE A 115 12.21 -17.26 8.39
C PHE A 115 12.17 -18.78 8.24
N GLU A 116 11.52 -19.33 7.22
CA GLU A 116 11.64 -20.72 6.83
C GLU A 116 13.10 -21.09 6.51
N GLY A 117 13.79 -20.27 5.73
CA GLY A 117 15.22 -20.42 5.42
C GLY A 117 16.09 -20.37 6.68
N ARG A 118 15.91 -19.35 7.52
CA ARG A 118 16.64 -19.21 8.80
C ARG A 118 16.45 -20.41 9.74
N HIS A 119 15.24 -20.98 9.77
CA HIS A 119 14.97 -22.18 10.56
C HIS A 119 15.83 -23.38 10.09
N ARG A 120 15.91 -23.59 8.76
CA ARG A 120 16.71 -24.68 8.16
C ARG A 120 18.19 -24.45 8.38
N ASP A 121 18.68 -23.22 8.14
CA ASP A 121 20.11 -22.87 8.25
C ASP A 121 20.62 -23.01 9.70
N ALA A 122 19.76 -22.72 10.67
CA ALA A 122 20.08 -22.89 12.09
C ALA A 122 19.95 -24.33 12.58
N GLY A 123 19.56 -25.29 11.73
CA GLY A 123 19.36 -26.68 12.10
C GLY A 123 18.29 -26.90 13.17
N ARG A 124 17.28 -26.05 13.24
CA ARG A 124 16.20 -26.14 14.23
C ARG A 124 15.32 -27.34 13.95
N VAL A 125 14.72 -27.91 15.01
CA VAL A 125 13.79 -29.05 14.90
C VAL A 125 12.38 -28.59 14.57
N GLY A 126 11.59 -29.45 13.92
CA GLY A 126 10.20 -29.17 13.55
C GLY A 126 10.03 -28.74 12.10
N ASP A 127 8.82 -28.27 11.77
CA ASP A 127 8.44 -27.86 10.44
C ASP A 127 8.88 -26.41 10.16
N ALA A 128 9.81 -26.25 9.22
CA ALA A 128 10.38 -24.95 8.86
C ALA A 128 9.36 -24.04 8.18
N GLU A 129 8.49 -24.58 7.33
CA GLU A 129 7.43 -23.81 6.65
C GLU A 129 6.43 -23.26 7.68
N TRP A 130 5.98 -24.12 8.60
CA TRP A 130 5.10 -23.68 9.67
C TRP A 130 5.74 -22.62 10.57
N PHE A 131 7.03 -22.74 10.87
CA PHE A 131 7.78 -21.72 11.61
C PHE A 131 7.80 -20.39 10.87
N GLY A 132 8.09 -20.41 9.57
CA GLY A 132 8.09 -19.20 8.73
C GLY A 132 6.72 -18.52 8.70
N ARG A 133 5.63 -19.29 8.45
CA ARG A 133 4.25 -18.79 8.44
C ARG A 133 3.84 -18.20 9.80
N SER A 134 4.14 -18.88 10.89
CA SER A 134 3.86 -18.39 12.25
C SER A 134 4.60 -17.10 12.56
N THR A 135 5.87 -17.01 12.15
CA THR A 135 6.68 -15.80 12.34
C THR A 135 6.14 -14.63 11.53
N ALA A 136 5.65 -14.85 10.31
CA ALA A 136 5.03 -13.79 9.49
C ALA A 136 3.76 -13.23 10.15
N VAL A 137 2.88 -14.09 10.69
CA VAL A 137 1.70 -13.63 11.48
C VAL A 137 2.15 -12.71 12.61
N LEU A 138 3.11 -13.18 13.44
CA LEU A 138 3.61 -12.41 14.59
C LEU A 138 4.30 -11.11 14.17
N MET A 139 5.02 -11.08 13.05
CA MET A 139 5.66 -9.85 12.56
C MET A 139 4.63 -8.83 12.07
N GLY A 140 3.60 -9.28 11.35
CA GLY A 140 2.51 -8.42 10.95
C GLY A 140 1.79 -7.79 12.14
N ASP A 141 1.50 -8.58 13.19
CA ASP A 141 0.87 -8.11 14.43
C ASP A 141 1.78 -7.15 15.21
N LEU A 142 3.09 -7.41 15.27
CA LEU A 142 4.07 -6.53 15.89
C LEU A 142 4.11 -5.16 15.20
N LEU A 143 4.21 -5.15 13.86
CA LEU A 143 4.24 -3.93 13.08
C LEU A 143 2.92 -3.13 13.22
N LEU A 144 1.78 -3.80 13.31
CA LEU A 144 0.49 -3.18 13.58
C LEU A 144 0.44 -2.55 14.99
N SER A 145 0.96 -3.25 16.00
CA SER A 145 1.05 -2.75 17.38
C SER A 145 1.95 -1.51 17.46
N TRP A 146 3.11 -1.55 16.83
CA TRP A 146 4.03 -0.41 16.76
C TRP A 146 3.44 0.79 16.02
N SER A 147 2.73 0.54 14.94
CA SER A 147 2.00 1.58 14.21
C SER A 147 0.95 2.26 15.08
N ASN A 148 0.19 1.48 15.87
CA ASN A 148 -0.78 2.02 16.84
C ASN A 148 -0.13 2.89 17.91
N GLU A 149 0.96 2.41 18.50
CA GLU A 149 1.69 3.16 19.55
C GLU A 149 2.16 4.51 18.98
N LEU A 150 2.80 4.49 17.82
CA LEU A 150 3.38 5.69 17.23
C LEU A 150 2.32 6.73 16.81
N ILE A 151 1.17 6.32 16.26
CA ILE A 151 0.10 7.26 15.90
C ILE A 151 -0.58 7.86 17.13
N VAL A 152 -0.76 7.10 18.20
CA VAL A 152 -1.33 7.60 19.45
C VAL A 152 -0.39 8.60 20.11
N ASP A 153 0.90 8.33 20.14
CA ASP A 153 1.92 9.25 20.65
C ASP A 153 2.01 10.53 19.82
N ALA A 154 1.92 10.42 18.50
CA ALA A 154 1.86 11.58 17.61
C ALA A 154 0.60 12.43 17.88
N ALA A 155 -0.56 11.80 17.97
CA ALA A 155 -1.83 12.46 18.21
C ALA A 155 -1.91 13.17 19.59
N ALA A 156 -1.20 12.66 20.60
CA ALA A 156 -1.14 13.27 21.92
C ALA A 156 -0.36 14.61 21.96
N ARG A 157 0.42 14.91 20.91
CA ARG A 157 1.25 16.13 20.81
C ARG A 157 0.59 17.28 20.06
N VAL A 158 -0.63 17.11 19.56
CA VAL A 158 -1.43 18.14 18.90
C VAL A 158 -2.66 18.50 19.74
N GLU A 159 -3.47 19.45 19.23
CA GLU A 159 -4.74 19.80 19.88
C GLU A 159 -5.63 18.54 20.00
N THR A 160 -6.29 18.39 21.15
CA THR A 160 -7.01 17.14 21.53
C THR A 160 -8.07 16.72 20.50
N THR A 161 -8.81 17.66 19.91
CA THR A 161 -9.86 17.35 18.91
C THR A 161 -9.23 16.86 17.62
N ALA A 162 -8.15 17.52 17.17
CA ALA A 162 -7.38 17.15 15.99
C ALA A 162 -6.75 15.75 16.16
N GLY A 163 -6.11 15.51 17.29
CA GLY A 163 -5.51 14.21 17.61
C GLY A 163 -6.54 13.08 17.64
N ARG A 164 -7.68 13.27 18.32
CA ARG A 164 -8.77 12.27 18.36
C ARG A 164 -9.32 11.96 16.96
N ARG A 165 -9.49 13.00 16.13
CA ARG A 165 -9.98 12.85 14.76
C ARG A 165 -9.02 12.03 13.93
N ALA A 166 -7.73 12.30 14.02
CA ALA A 166 -6.69 11.55 13.30
C ALA A 166 -6.67 10.07 13.73
N VAL A 167 -6.73 9.77 15.03
CA VAL A 167 -6.81 8.38 15.51
C VAL A 167 -8.08 7.69 15.02
N THR A 168 -9.24 8.38 15.03
CA THR A 168 -10.50 7.82 14.51
C THR A 168 -10.39 7.47 13.02
N LEU A 169 -9.76 8.33 12.22
CA LEU A 169 -9.51 8.08 10.79
C LEU A 169 -8.53 6.91 10.58
N TYR A 170 -7.51 6.82 11.42
CA TYR A 170 -6.55 5.72 11.41
C TYR A 170 -7.21 4.37 11.76
N ASP A 171 -8.06 4.33 12.79
CA ASP A 171 -8.80 3.11 13.16
C ASP A 171 -9.77 2.68 12.05
N ARG A 172 -10.41 3.65 11.40
CA ARG A 172 -11.24 3.40 10.21
C ARG A 172 -10.40 2.85 9.05
N CYS A 173 -9.22 3.41 8.81
CA CYS A 173 -8.27 2.93 7.80
C CYS A 173 -7.94 1.45 7.98
N LYS A 174 -7.61 1.03 9.20
CA LYS A 174 -7.34 -0.39 9.53
C LYS A 174 -8.54 -1.29 9.26
N SER A 175 -9.73 -0.85 9.66
CA SER A 175 -10.95 -1.62 9.45
C SER A 175 -11.29 -1.75 7.96
N GLU A 176 -11.13 -0.68 7.19
CA GLU A 176 -11.41 -0.65 5.77
C GLU A 176 -10.41 -1.51 4.97
N VAL A 177 -9.11 -1.46 5.28
CA VAL A 177 -8.13 -2.30 4.59
C VAL A 177 -8.31 -3.78 4.92
N ALA A 178 -8.63 -4.12 6.18
CA ALA A 178 -8.95 -5.50 6.56
C ALA A 178 -10.19 -6.03 5.83
N ALA A 179 -11.26 -5.22 5.73
CA ALA A 179 -12.44 -5.58 4.96
C ALA A 179 -12.14 -5.73 3.47
N GLY A 180 -11.33 -4.82 2.90
CA GLY A 180 -10.89 -4.89 1.50
C GLY A 180 -10.05 -6.14 1.22
N GLN A 181 -9.13 -6.50 2.12
CA GLN A 181 -8.33 -7.72 2.03
C GLN A 181 -9.20 -8.97 2.13
N PHE A 182 -10.20 -8.98 3.01
CA PHE A 182 -11.15 -10.09 3.10
C PHE A 182 -11.97 -10.25 1.81
N LEU A 183 -12.40 -9.14 1.19
CA LEU A 183 -13.09 -9.19 -0.09
C LEU A 183 -12.19 -9.77 -1.20
N ASP A 184 -10.89 -9.45 -1.20
CA ASP A 184 -9.93 -10.00 -2.14
C ASP A 184 -9.78 -11.52 -1.97
N VAL A 185 -9.60 -12.00 -0.74
CA VAL A 185 -9.56 -13.43 -0.43
C VAL A 185 -10.86 -14.13 -0.87
N VAL A 186 -12.02 -13.54 -0.61
CA VAL A 186 -13.33 -14.10 -1.05
C VAL A 186 -13.42 -14.13 -2.57
N ALA A 187 -12.96 -13.08 -3.26
CA ALA A 187 -13.00 -13.00 -4.71
C ALA A 187 -12.21 -14.15 -5.38
N GLN A 188 -11.07 -14.53 -4.81
CA GLN A 188 -10.25 -15.64 -5.31
C GLN A 188 -10.96 -17.01 -5.21
N THR A 189 -11.94 -17.16 -4.32
CA THR A 189 -12.72 -18.40 -4.15
C THR A 189 -13.95 -18.48 -5.05
N ARG A 190 -14.31 -17.39 -5.75
CA ARG A 190 -15.50 -17.37 -6.62
C ARG A 190 -15.19 -17.99 -7.99
N PRO A 191 -16.15 -18.69 -8.60
CA PRO A 191 -15.97 -19.30 -9.91
C PRO A 191 -15.89 -18.27 -11.05
N ASP A 192 -16.34 -17.05 -10.80
CA ASP A 192 -16.41 -15.95 -11.77
C ASP A 192 -15.86 -14.66 -11.20
N VAL A 193 -15.51 -13.71 -12.07
CA VAL A 193 -14.99 -12.38 -11.71
C VAL A 193 -15.98 -11.32 -12.15
N SER A 194 -16.46 -10.51 -11.20
CA SER A 194 -17.27 -9.32 -11.45
C SER A 194 -16.36 -8.09 -11.43
N VAL A 195 -16.47 -7.22 -12.43
CA VAL A 195 -15.78 -5.92 -12.44
C VAL A 195 -16.19 -5.07 -11.23
N ASP A 196 -17.49 -5.08 -10.86
CA ASP A 196 -17.98 -4.32 -9.70
C ASP A 196 -17.37 -4.82 -8.38
N ASP A 197 -17.25 -6.14 -8.19
CA ASP A 197 -16.60 -6.72 -7.00
C ASP A 197 -15.11 -6.38 -6.97
N ALA A 198 -14.41 -6.48 -8.10
CA ALA A 198 -13.00 -6.11 -8.23
C ALA A 198 -12.79 -4.60 -7.93
N MET A 199 -13.70 -3.74 -8.38
CA MET A 199 -13.69 -2.31 -8.06
C MET A 199 -13.92 -2.03 -6.58
N LEU A 200 -14.73 -2.83 -5.88
CA LEU A 200 -14.87 -2.72 -4.42
C LEU A 200 -13.55 -3.08 -3.72
N VAL A 201 -12.88 -4.16 -4.15
CA VAL A 201 -11.54 -4.51 -3.63
C VAL A 201 -10.56 -3.36 -3.88
N ALA A 202 -10.45 -2.85 -5.12
CA ALA A 202 -9.59 -1.73 -5.47
C ALA A 202 -9.84 -0.50 -4.60
N ARG A 203 -11.12 -0.19 -4.32
CA ARG A 203 -11.51 0.94 -3.49
C ARG A 203 -11.11 0.76 -2.02
N TYR A 204 -11.43 -0.38 -1.40
CA TYR A 204 -11.26 -0.57 0.04
C TYR A 204 -9.86 -1.09 0.42
N LYS A 205 -9.30 -2.04 -0.32
CA LYS A 205 -7.94 -2.55 -0.09
C LYS A 205 -6.87 -1.53 -0.44
N SER A 206 -7.11 -0.68 -1.46
CA SER A 206 -6.04 0.16 -2.04
C SER A 206 -6.34 1.66 -2.00
N ALA A 207 -7.41 2.15 -2.64
CA ALA A 207 -7.63 3.59 -2.81
C ALA A 207 -7.81 4.31 -1.47
N LYS A 208 -8.70 3.81 -0.61
CA LYS A 208 -8.90 4.37 0.73
C LYS A 208 -7.65 4.26 1.59
N TYR A 209 -7.03 3.11 1.59
CA TYR A 209 -5.87 2.80 2.40
C TYR A 209 -4.60 3.56 1.96
N THR A 210 -4.38 3.67 0.65
CA THR A 210 -3.15 4.28 0.11
C THR A 210 -3.23 5.79 -0.01
N VAL A 211 -4.41 6.35 -0.33
CA VAL A 211 -4.57 7.76 -0.67
C VAL A 211 -5.50 8.48 0.30
N GLU A 212 -6.77 8.05 0.41
CA GLU A 212 -7.79 8.81 1.14
C GLU A 212 -7.45 8.96 2.62
N ARG A 213 -7.22 7.87 3.33
CA ARG A 213 -6.98 7.90 4.77
C ARG A 213 -5.66 8.57 5.14
N PRO A 214 -4.52 8.29 4.47
CA PRO A 214 -3.29 9.05 4.71
C PRO A 214 -3.44 10.56 4.54
N LEU A 215 -4.11 11.03 3.47
CA LEU A 215 -4.42 12.45 3.28
C LEU A 215 -5.24 13.02 4.43
N GLN A 216 -6.34 12.36 4.77
CA GLN A 216 -7.24 12.81 5.82
C GLN A 216 -6.59 12.80 7.21
N ILE A 217 -5.76 11.80 7.53
CA ILE A 217 -5.03 11.71 8.81
C ILE A 217 -4.06 12.88 8.92
N GLY A 218 -3.28 13.16 7.87
CA GLY A 218 -2.36 14.29 7.85
C GLY A 218 -3.08 15.62 8.02
N ALA A 219 -4.16 15.86 7.28
CA ALA A 219 -4.96 17.06 7.36
C ALA A 219 -5.64 17.23 8.74
N ALA A 220 -6.20 16.16 9.30
CA ALA A 220 -6.84 16.19 10.62
C ALA A 220 -5.87 16.55 11.73
N LEU A 221 -4.65 15.99 11.72
CA LEU A 221 -3.60 16.33 12.69
C LEU A 221 -3.16 17.79 12.60
N ALA A 222 -3.19 18.36 11.40
CA ALA A 222 -2.89 19.77 11.16
C ALA A 222 -4.08 20.72 11.47
N GLY A 223 -5.21 20.19 11.98
CA GLY A 223 -6.40 20.98 12.31
C GLY A 223 -7.33 21.27 11.12
N GLY A 224 -7.18 20.54 10.00
CA GLY A 224 -8.06 20.66 8.84
C GLY A 224 -9.53 20.45 9.17
N ASP A 225 -10.42 21.26 8.61
CA ASP A 225 -11.86 21.21 8.82
C ASP A 225 -12.55 20.12 8.00
N ASP A 226 -13.89 19.96 8.20
CA ASP A 226 -14.66 18.95 7.47
C ASP A 226 -14.70 19.23 5.97
N ALA A 227 -14.74 20.49 5.54
CA ALA A 227 -14.78 20.86 4.13
C ALA A 227 -13.50 20.45 3.40
N LEU A 228 -12.33 20.65 4.02
CA LEU A 228 -11.05 20.17 3.48
C LEU A 228 -11.01 18.65 3.42
N LEU A 229 -11.42 17.94 4.49
CA LEU A 229 -11.40 16.48 4.52
C LEU A 229 -12.33 15.86 3.47
N ASP A 230 -13.50 16.44 3.23
CA ASP A 230 -14.43 16.01 2.20
C ASP A 230 -13.86 16.28 0.79
N GLY A 231 -13.23 17.43 0.59
CA GLY A 231 -12.52 17.76 -0.65
C GLY A 231 -11.36 16.80 -0.94
N LEU A 232 -10.54 16.48 0.07
CA LEU A 232 -9.47 15.49 -0.04
C LEU A 232 -10.01 14.09 -0.36
N SER A 233 -11.17 13.72 0.21
CA SER A 233 -11.83 12.44 -0.07
C SER A 233 -12.27 12.36 -1.54
N ALA A 234 -12.84 13.45 -2.09
CA ALA A 234 -13.26 13.52 -3.49
C ALA A 234 -12.07 13.32 -4.45
N VAL A 235 -10.92 13.94 -4.17
CA VAL A 235 -9.69 13.71 -4.95
C VAL A 235 -9.20 12.27 -4.80
N ALA A 236 -9.15 11.78 -3.57
CA ALA A 236 -8.51 10.51 -3.23
C ALA A 236 -9.25 9.29 -3.80
N LEU A 237 -10.58 9.34 -3.93
CA LEU A 237 -11.36 8.23 -4.48
C LEU A 237 -10.99 7.98 -5.94
N HIS A 238 -10.90 9.01 -6.76
CA HIS A 238 -10.54 8.87 -8.17
C HIS A 238 -9.05 8.53 -8.32
N LEU A 239 -8.18 9.29 -7.66
CA LEU A 239 -6.73 9.09 -7.72
C LEU A 239 -6.32 7.69 -7.20
N GLY A 240 -6.94 7.24 -6.12
CA GLY A 240 -6.61 5.96 -5.50
C GLY A 240 -7.07 4.76 -6.34
N VAL A 241 -8.21 4.85 -7.02
CA VAL A 241 -8.64 3.82 -7.96
C VAL A 241 -7.74 3.82 -9.19
N ALA A 242 -7.43 4.99 -9.79
CA ALA A 242 -6.49 5.09 -10.91
C ALA A 242 -5.13 4.48 -10.55
N PHE A 243 -4.63 4.74 -9.34
CA PHE A 243 -3.41 4.14 -8.80
C PHE A 243 -3.49 2.61 -8.78
N GLN A 244 -4.60 2.02 -8.30
CA GLN A 244 -4.75 0.58 -8.22
C GLN A 244 -4.88 -0.05 -9.61
N LEU A 245 -5.67 0.54 -10.51
CA LEU A 245 -5.75 0.04 -11.89
C LEU A 245 -4.38 0.04 -12.57
N ARG A 246 -3.54 1.05 -12.30
CA ARG A 246 -2.16 1.08 -12.76
C ARG A 246 -1.30 -0.03 -12.15
N ASP A 247 -1.46 -0.31 -10.85
CA ASP A 247 -0.77 -1.44 -10.20
C ASP A 247 -1.23 -2.78 -10.81
N ASP A 248 -2.52 -2.98 -11.10
CA ASP A 248 -3.04 -4.18 -11.76
C ASP A 248 -2.43 -4.39 -13.17
N VAL A 249 -2.28 -3.30 -13.94
CA VAL A 249 -1.59 -3.35 -15.25
C VAL A 249 -0.12 -3.73 -15.07
N LEU A 250 0.56 -3.16 -14.09
CA LEU A 250 1.97 -3.44 -13.79
C LEU A 250 2.17 -4.87 -13.25
N GLY A 251 1.24 -5.39 -12.46
CA GLY A 251 1.26 -6.77 -11.95
C GLY A 251 1.21 -7.83 -13.07
N VAL A 252 0.58 -7.48 -14.20
CA VAL A 252 0.48 -8.38 -15.38
C VAL A 252 1.54 -8.10 -16.43
N PHE A 253 1.80 -6.81 -16.73
CA PHE A 253 2.62 -6.39 -17.88
C PHE A 253 3.89 -5.64 -17.52
N GLY A 254 4.09 -5.34 -16.23
CA GLY A 254 5.22 -4.53 -15.76
C GLY A 254 6.57 -5.20 -15.97
N ASP A 255 7.61 -4.38 -16.09
CA ASP A 255 9.00 -4.81 -16.15
C ASP A 255 9.44 -5.26 -14.75
N PRO A 256 9.95 -6.49 -14.58
CA PRO A 256 10.47 -6.99 -13.30
C PRO A 256 11.56 -6.10 -12.69
N GLU A 257 12.39 -5.45 -13.49
CA GLU A 257 13.44 -4.52 -13.00
C GLU A 257 12.84 -3.28 -12.34
N ILE A 258 11.63 -2.88 -12.75
CA ILE A 258 10.91 -1.70 -12.21
C ILE A 258 9.98 -2.08 -11.07
N THR A 259 9.28 -3.21 -11.20
CA THR A 259 8.25 -3.65 -10.25
C THR A 259 8.84 -4.40 -9.05
N GLY A 260 10.00 -5.03 -9.23
CA GLY A 260 10.63 -5.89 -8.22
C GLY A 260 9.92 -7.23 -8.01
N LYS A 261 8.97 -7.58 -8.90
CA LYS A 261 8.23 -8.85 -8.95
C LYS A 261 8.28 -9.45 -10.36
N PRO A 262 8.16 -10.76 -10.52
CA PRO A 262 8.04 -11.38 -11.84
C PRO A 262 6.82 -10.84 -12.62
N ALA A 263 6.95 -10.64 -13.91
CA ALA A 263 5.82 -10.22 -14.74
C ALA A 263 4.72 -11.30 -14.74
N GLY A 264 3.47 -10.86 -14.53
CA GLY A 264 2.32 -11.78 -14.42
C GLY A 264 2.15 -12.43 -13.06
N ASP A 265 2.78 -11.89 -12.02
CA ASP A 265 2.67 -12.40 -10.64
C ASP A 265 1.23 -12.42 -10.15
N ASP A 266 0.44 -11.37 -10.42
CA ASP A 266 -0.97 -11.33 -10.07
C ASP A 266 -1.81 -12.45 -10.73
N LEU A 267 -1.44 -12.88 -11.94
CA LEU A 267 -2.10 -14.01 -12.60
C LEU A 267 -1.69 -15.34 -11.98
N ARG A 268 -0.43 -15.47 -11.56
CA ARG A 268 0.09 -16.64 -10.83
C ARG A 268 -0.57 -16.80 -9.47
N GLU A 269 -0.74 -15.69 -8.75
CA GLU A 269 -1.46 -15.64 -7.47
C GLU A 269 -2.97 -15.82 -7.65
N GLY A 270 -3.48 -15.82 -8.88
CA GLY A 270 -4.91 -16.00 -9.19
C GLY A 270 -5.79 -14.80 -8.84
N LYS A 271 -5.20 -13.60 -8.76
CA LYS A 271 -5.92 -12.37 -8.38
C LYS A 271 -7.05 -12.03 -9.34
N ARG A 272 -8.18 -11.65 -8.78
CA ARG A 272 -9.41 -11.26 -9.49
C ARG A 272 -9.46 -9.74 -9.66
N THR A 273 -8.50 -9.20 -10.41
CA THR A 273 -8.36 -7.75 -10.61
C THR A 273 -9.40 -7.19 -11.58
N VAL A 274 -9.53 -5.85 -11.62
CA VAL A 274 -10.39 -5.17 -12.58
C VAL A 274 -9.97 -5.46 -14.02
N LEU A 275 -8.66 -5.54 -14.28
CA LEU A 275 -8.10 -5.90 -15.60
C LEU A 275 -8.56 -7.30 -16.04
N VAL A 276 -8.52 -8.28 -15.15
CA VAL A 276 -9.02 -9.65 -15.41
C VAL A 276 -10.52 -9.63 -15.66
N GLY A 277 -11.29 -8.92 -14.84
CA GLY A 277 -12.74 -8.79 -15.01
C GLY A 277 -13.12 -8.20 -16.37
N ARG A 278 -12.45 -7.11 -16.78
CA ARG A 278 -12.65 -6.49 -18.12
C ARG A 278 -12.32 -7.45 -19.25
N ALA A 279 -11.23 -8.20 -19.13
CA ALA A 279 -10.89 -9.20 -20.15
C ALA A 279 -11.99 -10.26 -20.28
N LEU A 280 -12.53 -10.75 -19.15
CA LEU A 280 -13.61 -11.74 -19.16
C LEU A 280 -14.93 -11.20 -19.74
N GLU A 281 -15.20 -9.90 -19.65
CA GLU A 281 -16.36 -9.26 -20.30
C GLU A 281 -16.22 -9.14 -21.82
N LEU A 282 -14.98 -8.99 -22.32
CA LEU A 282 -14.69 -8.70 -23.72
C LEU A 282 -14.45 -9.95 -24.58
N VAL A 283 -14.19 -11.11 -23.97
CA VAL A 283 -13.89 -12.35 -24.69
C VAL A 283 -15.10 -13.29 -24.86
N GLY A 284 -15.01 -14.20 -25.81
CA GLY A 284 -16.04 -15.23 -26.04
C GLY A 284 -16.03 -16.34 -24.97
N PRO A 285 -17.09 -17.20 -24.92
CA PRO A 285 -17.24 -18.22 -23.87
C PRO A 285 -16.06 -19.20 -23.76
N SER A 286 -15.43 -19.58 -24.88
CA SER A 286 -14.29 -20.49 -24.88
C SER A 286 -13.04 -19.84 -24.29
N GLU A 287 -12.76 -18.60 -24.68
CA GLU A 287 -11.64 -17.80 -24.18
C GLU A 287 -11.81 -17.46 -22.72
N ARG A 288 -13.05 -17.12 -22.30
CA ARG A 288 -13.42 -16.90 -20.90
C ARG A 288 -13.07 -18.12 -20.03
N SER A 289 -13.47 -19.32 -20.47
CA SER A 289 -13.15 -20.56 -19.76
C SER A 289 -11.63 -20.81 -19.71
N GLY A 290 -10.92 -20.52 -20.80
CA GLY A 290 -9.46 -20.62 -20.86
C GLY A 290 -8.76 -19.66 -19.89
N LEU A 291 -9.20 -18.39 -19.85
CA LEU A 291 -8.63 -17.39 -18.93
C LEU A 291 -8.85 -17.79 -17.47
N LEU A 292 -10.08 -18.18 -17.12
CA LEU A 292 -10.38 -18.62 -15.74
C LEU A 292 -9.58 -19.85 -15.31
N ALA A 293 -9.34 -20.80 -16.23
CA ALA A 293 -8.53 -21.98 -15.94
C ALA A 293 -7.02 -21.68 -15.82
N ALA A 294 -6.55 -20.60 -16.45
CA ALA A 294 -5.15 -20.19 -16.42
C ALA A 294 -4.77 -19.41 -15.14
N LEU A 295 -5.74 -18.80 -14.46
CA LEU A 295 -5.49 -18.04 -13.23
C LEU A 295 -5.07 -18.98 -12.08
N GLY A 296 -4.06 -18.57 -11.32
CA GLY A 296 -3.53 -19.34 -10.18
C GLY A 296 -2.61 -20.50 -10.61
N THR A 297 -2.10 -20.50 -11.86
CA THR A 297 -1.22 -21.55 -12.36
C THR A 297 0.01 -20.97 -13.05
N ASP A 298 1.20 -21.49 -12.78
CA ASP A 298 2.45 -21.06 -13.39
C ASP A 298 2.42 -21.19 -14.93
N ASP A 299 1.94 -22.33 -15.42
CA ASP A 299 1.88 -22.64 -16.87
C ASP A 299 0.84 -21.77 -17.59
N GLY A 300 -0.14 -21.22 -16.87
CA GLY A 300 -1.22 -20.39 -17.43
C GLY A 300 -0.85 -18.93 -17.66
N VAL A 301 0.18 -18.41 -16.98
CA VAL A 301 0.52 -16.98 -16.99
C VAL A 301 0.71 -16.41 -18.39
N ALA A 302 1.47 -17.09 -19.24
CA ALA A 302 1.73 -16.62 -20.62
C ALA A 302 0.44 -16.56 -21.45
N ALA A 303 -0.37 -17.60 -21.42
CA ALA A 303 -1.63 -17.68 -22.17
C ALA A 303 -2.63 -16.64 -21.68
N ALA A 304 -2.74 -16.44 -20.36
CA ALA A 304 -3.61 -15.41 -19.77
C ALA A 304 -3.19 -13.99 -20.20
N ARG A 305 -1.88 -13.68 -20.16
CA ARG A 305 -1.35 -12.38 -20.62
C ARG A 305 -1.68 -12.10 -22.08
N ASP A 306 -1.46 -13.08 -22.96
CA ASP A 306 -1.73 -12.95 -24.39
C ASP A 306 -3.23 -12.74 -24.64
N LEU A 307 -4.07 -13.45 -23.92
CA LEU A 307 -5.53 -13.34 -24.05
C LEU A 307 -6.03 -11.98 -23.52
N ILE A 308 -5.54 -11.50 -22.38
CA ILE A 308 -5.87 -10.17 -21.83
C ILE A 308 -5.45 -9.08 -22.85
N ARG A 309 -4.26 -9.19 -23.46
CA ARG A 309 -3.82 -8.25 -24.50
C ARG A 309 -4.70 -8.29 -25.74
N ALA A 310 -5.03 -9.49 -26.21
CA ALA A 310 -5.85 -9.68 -27.41
C ALA A 310 -7.31 -9.26 -27.23
N SER A 311 -7.83 -9.26 -25.99
CA SER A 311 -9.21 -8.89 -25.69
C SER A 311 -9.50 -7.38 -25.81
N GLY A 312 -8.49 -6.52 -25.78
CA GLY A 312 -8.65 -5.06 -25.67
C GLY A 312 -8.88 -4.55 -24.23
N ALA A 313 -8.76 -5.43 -23.23
CA ALA A 313 -8.95 -5.05 -21.83
C ALA A 313 -7.89 -4.06 -21.33
N LEU A 314 -6.65 -4.18 -21.83
CA LEU A 314 -5.57 -3.24 -21.47
C LEU A 314 -5.92 -1.82 -21.92
N GLU A 315 -6.38 -1.63 -23.13
CA GLU A 315 -6.80 -0.35 -23.69
C GLU A 315 -7.99 0.24 -22.94
N ALA A 316 -8.95 -0.61 -22.53
CA ALA A 316 -10.09 -0.20 -21.72
C ALA A 316 -9.66 0.30 -20.34
N ILE A 317 -8.75 -0.41 -19.65
CA ILE A 317 -8.22 0.02 -18.35
C ILE A 317 -7.39 1.29 -18.46
N GLU A 318 -6.60 1.46 -19.51
CA GLU A 318 -5.86 2.71 -19.74
C GLU A 318 -6.81 3.91 -19.96
N ALA A 319 -7.95 3.71 -20.62
CA ALA A 319 -8.99 4.73 -20.74
C ALA A 319 -9.64 5.03 -19.38
N ASP A 320 -10.02 4.00 -18.61
CA ASP A 320 -10.57 4.16 -17.24
C ASP A 320 -9.59 4.95 -16.34
N ILE A 321 -8.27 4.68 -16.43
CA ILE A 321 -7.23 5.42 -15.68
C ILE A 321 -7.22 6.89 -16.10
N ALA A 322 -7.25 7.18 -17.40
CA ALA A 322 -7.21 8.56 -17.90
C ALA A 322 -8.45 9.36 -17.46
N ASP A 323 -9.63 8.76 -17.47
CA ASP A 323 -10.86 9.39 -17.00
C ASP A 323 -10.80 9.67 -15.49
N LEU A 324 -10.32 8.72 -14.70
CA LEU A 324 -10.13 8.88 -13.24
C LEU A 324 -9.07 9.96 -12.92
N GLU A 325 -7.99 10.05 -13.69
CA GLU A 325 -6.99 11.14 -13.54
C GLU A 325 -7.64 12.51 -13.82
N ALA A 326 -8.48 12.62 -14.84
CA ALA A 326 -9.18 13.87 -15.16
C ALA A 326 -10.20 14.25 -14.06
N GLU A 327 -10.93 13.28 -13.50
CA GLU A 327 -11.84 13.49 -12.38
C GLU A 327 -11.10 13.91 -11.11
N ALA A 328 -9.93 13.30 -10.82
CA ALA A 328 -9.07 13.70 -9.72
C ALA A 328 -8.55 15.14 -9.89
N ASP A 329 -8.10 15.51 -11.08
CA ASP A 329 -7.66 16.87 -11.40
C ASP A 329 -8.79 17.90 -11.22
N ALA A 330 -10.00 17.60 -11.70
CA ALA A 330 -11.17 18.43 -11.50
C ALA A 330 -11.58 18.57 -10.03
N ALA A 331 -11.35 17.53 -9.21
CA ALA A 331 -11.56 17.59 -7.77
C ALA A 331 -10.48 18.44 -7.07
N ILE A 332 -9.22 18.35 -7.50
CA ILE A 332 -8.11 19.19 -7.00
C ILE A 332 -8.40 20.66 -7.28
N ASP A 333 -8.96 21.03 -8.45
CA ASP A 333 -9.30 22.40 -8.82
C ASP A 333 -10.29 23.08 -7.87
N ARG A 334 -11.07 22.29 -7.11
CA ARG A 334 -12.06 22.80 -6.13
C ARG A 334 -11.47 23.07 -4.76
N LEU A 335 -10.25 22.63 -4.51
CA LEU A 335 -9.53 22.88 -3.26
C LEU A 335 -8.89 24.29 -3.28
N ASP A 336 -8.42 24.75 -2.12
CA ASP A 336 -7.63 25.97 -2.05
C ASP A 336 -6.26 25.85 -2.76
N GLN A 337 -5.62 26.98 -3.03
CA GLN A 337 -4.35 27.02 -3.75
C GLN A 337 -3.23 26.24 -3.06
N GLN A 338 -3.24 26.19 -1.73
CA GLN A 338 -2.23 25.50 -0.94
C GLN A 338 -2.34 23.99 -1.12
N ALA A 339 -3.55 23.44 -0.97
CA ALA A 339 -3.81 22.01 -1.20
C ALA A 339 -3.56 21.62 -2.66
N GLN A 340 -3.97 22.45 -3.64
CA GLN A 340 -3.69 22.22 -5.06
C GLN A 340 -2.19 22.11 -5.35
N ALA A 341 -1.38 23.04 -4.82
CA ALA A 341 0.06 23.07 -5.05
C ALA A 341 0.78 21.80 -4.58
N VAL A 342 0.29 21.20 -3.49
CA VAL A 342 0.87 19.98 -2.92
C VAL A 342 0.36 18.73 -3.63
N LEU A 343 -0.93 18.67 -3.98
CA LEU A 343 -1.56 17.45 -4.51
C LEU A 343 -1.24 17.19 -5.97
N ARG A 344 -1.18 18.21 -6.84
CA ARG A 344 -0.92 18.03 -8.28
C ARG A 344 0.36 17.23 -8.59
N PRO A 345 1.55 17.60 -8.05
CA PRO A 345 2.76 16.84 -8.30
C PRO A 345 2.68 15.40 -7.78
N LEU A 346 2.02 15.21 -6.64
CA LEU A 346 1.88 13.90 -6.02
C LEU A 346 0.91 12.99 -6.79
N ALA A 347 -0.19 13.53 -7.31
CA ALA A 347 -1.15 12.82 -8.15
C ALA A 347 -0.48 12.29 -9.42
N LEU A 348 0.25 13.15 -10.14
CA LEU A 348 1.02 12.75 -11.33
C LEU A 348 2.04 11.64 -11.03
N ARG A 349 2.71 11.72 -9.89
CA ARG A 349 3.69 10.70 -9.49
C ARG A 349 3.03 9.37 -9.08
N ALA A 350 1.82 9.41 -8.54
CA ALA A 350 1.10 8.22 -8.13
C ALA A 350 0.64 7.38 -9.32
N THR A 351 0.16 7.98 -10.40
CA THR A 351 -0.45 7.28 -11.53
C THR A 351 0.49 7.09 -12.74
N ARG A 352 1.47 8.00 -12.94
CA ARG A 352 2.44 7.92 -14.05
C ARG A 352 3.70 7.14 -13.65
N ARG A 353 3.53 5.97 -13.10
CA ARG A 353 4.64 5.04 -12.89
C ARG A 353 5.08 4.48 -14.24
N ALA A 354 6.40 4.38 -14.46
CA ALA A 354 6.96 3.87 -15.70
C ALA A 354 6.40 2.48 -16.03
N ARG A 355 6.01 2.34 -17.32
CA ARG A 355 5.60 1.07 -17.92
C ARG A 355 6.77 0.11 -18.01
#